data_df9a4da5f93331dc48cf6fdd21d45b62
#
_entry.id   df9a4da5f93331dc48cf6fdd21d45b62
#
_cell.length_a   1.000
_cell.length_b   1.000
_cell.length_c   1.000
_cell.angle_alpha   90.00
_cell.angle_beta   90.00
_cell.angle_gamma   90.00
#
_symmetry.space_group_name_H-M   'P 1'
#
loop_
_entity.id
_entity.type
_entity.pdbx_description
1 polymer ?
#
loop_
_entity_poly.entity_id
_entity_poly.type
_entity_poly.pdbx_seq_one_letter_code
_entity_poly.pdbx_strand_id
1 'polypeptide(L)'
;MPPDATPAVLDPALRARDEAAAPRASAAAPIETDAVIVGAGPVGLFQVFELGLLEIKAHIIDSLAYPGGQCIELYPDKPIYDIPAVPMCTGKELTDNLLKQIEPFGATFHLGQEVTVVRREPDGRFFVQTNKGTAFLAKTVFIAGGVGSFQPRLLKVDGIEKYEGTQLHYRVRNPAQFAGKNLVIVGGGDSALDWTLNFVQDGPHKAESVILLHRRDGFRAAPASVAKMRELCEAFEMQFVVGQITGIEEAAGRLTAVKVTGSDGVTRVVPLDMLLVFFGLSPKLGPIAEWGLGLDRKQIVVDTEKFQTSVPGIFAVGDINTYPGKKKLILSGFHEAALAAFGASPIVFPDKRVLLQYTTTSPKLHKVLGVETPVFD
;
A
#
# COMPACT_ATOMS: atom_id res chain seq x y z
N MET A 1 -64.81 14.66 -19.91
CA MET A 1 -64.25 15.09 -18.62
C MET A 1 -64.52 14.01 -17.56
N PRO A 2 -63.52 13.24 -17.13
CA PRO A 2 -63.61 12.47 -15.87
C PRO A 2 -62.96 13.25 -14.73
N PRO A 3 -63.29 12.98 -13.46
CA PRO A 3 -63.03 13.87 -12.33
C PRO A 3 -61.65 13.69 -11.73
N ASP A 4 -61.25 14.77 -11.06
CA ASP A 4 -60.04 14.96 -10.28
C ASP A 4 -59.68 13.81 -9.33
N ALA A 5 -58.43 13.38 -9.39
CA ALA A 5 -57.80 12.53 -8.36
C ALA A 5 -56.96 13.39 -7.42
N THR A 6 -57.47 13.60 -6.25
CA THR A 6 -56.78 14.25 -5.11
C THR A 6 -55.57 13.38 -4.67
N PRO A 7 -54.37 13.94 -4.46
CA PRO A 7 -53.25 13.18 -3.96
C PRO A 7 -53.42 12.85 -2.45
N ALA A 8 -53.25 11.58 -2.12
CA ALA A 8 -53.30 11.10 -0.76
C ALA A 8 -52.19 11.75 0.10
N VAL A 9 -52.57 12.44 1.17
CA VAL A 9 -51.68 12.95 2.20
C VAL A 9 -51.18 11.78 3.01
N LEU A 10 -49.90 11.47 2.87
CA LEU A 10 -49.22 10.47 3.70
C LEU A 10 -49.07 10.97 5.13
N ASP A 11 -49.57 10.16 6.09
CA ASP A 11 -49.55 10.34 7.52
C ASP A 11 -48.12 10.67 8.05
N PRO A 12 -47.93 11.77 8.80
CA PRO A 12 -46.66 12.16 9.40
C PRO A 12 -46.15 11.16 10.45
N ALA A 13 -47.01 10.28 10.98
CA ALA A 13 -46.64 9.29 12.00
C ALA A 13 -45.78 8.11 11.44
N LEU A 14 -45.72 7.92 10.12
CA LEU A 14 -44.89 6.87 9.45
C LEU A 14 -43.44 7.27 9.21
N ARG A 15 -43.10 8.56 9.37
CA ARG A 15 -41.71 9.04 9.23
C ARG A 15 -40.89 8.97 10.50
N ALA A 16 -41.47 8.69 11.64
CA ALA A 16 -40.81 8.67 12.95
C ALA A 16 -40.39 7.26 13.44
N ARG A 17 -40.52 6.21 12.61
CA ARG A 17 -40.22 4.84 13.06
C ARG A 17 -38.94 4.21 12.50
N ASP A 18 -38.24 4.87 11.57
CA ASP A 18 -36.98 4.33 10.97
C ASP A 18 -35.68 4.93 11.53
N GLU A 19 -35.76 5.80 12.55
CA GLU A 19 -34.61 6.27 13.32
C GLU A 19 -34.47 5.60 14.69
N ALA A 20 -34.87 4.34 14.83
CA ALA A 20 -34.52 3.56 16.00
C ALA A 20 -33.05 3.14 15.86
N ALA A 21 -32.16 3.94 16.43
CA ALA A 21 -30.73 3.70 16.56
C ALA A 21 -30.46 2.25 17.01
N ALA A 22 -29.72 1.51 16.17
CA ALA A 22 -29.03 0.32 16.62
C ALA A 22 -28.24 0.64 17.91
N PRO A 23 -28.15 -0.30 18.88
CA PRO A 23 -27.45 -0.02 20.14
C PRO A 23 -26.00 0.35 19.83
N ARG A 24 -25.63 1.60 20.10
CA ARG A 24 -24.24 2.05 20.13
C ARG A 24 -23.56 1.25 21.24
N ALA A 25 -22.81 0.21 20.86
CA ALA A 25 -21.79 -0.34 21.74
C ALA A 25 -21.02 0.84 22.31
N SER A 26 -20.80 0.86 23.62
CA SER A 26 -20.04 1.90 24.32
C SER A 26 -18.69 2.06 23.61
N ALA A 27 -18.63 3.03 22.71
CA ALA A 27 -17.39 3.34 21.99
C ALA A 27 -16.43 3.92 23.03
N ALA A 28 -15.26 3.32 23.19
CA ALA A 28 -14.18 3.90 23.98
C ALA A 28 -13.93 5.35 23.53
N ALA A 29 -13.58 6.23 24.46
CA ALA A 29 -13.26 7.60 24.14
C ALA A 29 -12.14 7.66 23.10
N PRO A 30 -12.18 8.59 22.13
CA PRO A 30 -11.11 8.74 21.14
C PRO A 30 -9.75 8.98 21.81
N ILE A 31 -8.70 8.37 21.26
CA ILE A 31 -7.33 8.57 21.71
C ILE A 31 -6.89 9.98 21.28
N GLU A 32 -6.54 10.82 22.24
CA GLU A 32 -6.02 12.17 21.96
C GLU A 32 -4.55 12.09 21.59
N THR A 33 -4.16 12.74 20.48
CA THR A 33 -2.78 12.75 20.01
C THR A 33 -2.47 14.02 19.21
N ASP A 34 -1.18 14.31 19.01
CA ASP A 34 -0.74 15.41 18.14
C ASP A 34 -0.89 15.06 16.66
N ALA A 35 -0.55 13.82 16.30
CA ALA A 35 -0.56 13.39 14.91
C ALA A 35 -1.08 11.95 14.75
N VAL A 36 -1.78 11.71 13.62
CA VAL A 36 -2.08 10.38 13.10
C VAL A 36 -1.42 10.22 11.74
N ILE A 37 -0.64 9.15 11.57
CA ILE A 37 -0.02 8.78 10.30
C ILE A 37 -0.79 7.61 9.70
N VAL A 38 -1.26 7.74 8.47
CA VAL A 38 -2.00 6.73 7.70
C VAL A 38 -1.08 6.10 6.69
N GLY A 39 -0.61 4.89 6.99
CA GLY A 39 0.36 4.12 6.21
C GLY A 39 1.71 3.96 6.92
N ALA A 40 2.12 2.70 7.15
CA ALA A 40 3.39 2.32 7.78
C ALA A 40 4.43 1.82 6.76
N GLY A 41 4.39 2.33 5.52
CA GLY A 41 5.45 2.15 4.54
C GLY A 41 6.71 2.95 4.91
N PRO A 42 7.79 2.88 4.10
CA PRO A 42 9.05 3.56 4.42
C PRO A 42 8.89 5.04 4.75
N VAL A 43 8.06 5.75 3.97
CA VAL A 43 7.82 7.19 4.18
C VAL A 43 7.02 7.46 5.46
N GLY A 44 6.02 6.61 5.78
CA GLY A 44 5.26 6.74 7.03
C GLY A 44 6.12 6.45 8.26
N LEU A 45 7.03 5.47 8.18
CA LEU A 45 8.00 5.20 9.24
C LEU A 45 8.95 6.39 9.42
N PHE A 46 9.49 6.94 8.32
CA PHE A 46 10.36 8.11 8.40
C PHE A 46 9.60 9.36 8.88
N GLN A 47 8.31 9.47 8.60
CA GLN A 47 7.47 10.54 9.15
C GLN A 47 7.42 10.49 10.68
N VAL A 48 7.42 9.30 11.29
CA VAL A 48 7.53 9.15 12.77
C VAL A 48 8.84 9.76 13.27
N PHE A 49 9.96 9.52 12.56
CA PHE A 49 11.26 10.06 12.92
C PHE A 49 11.25 11.59 12.90
N GLU A 50 10.80 12.19 11.82
CA GLU A 50 10.78 13.65 11.65
C GLU A 50 9.85 14.34 12.66
N LEU A 51 8.67 13.75 12.94
CA LEU A 51 7.77 14.25 13.99
C LEU A 51 8.39 14.11 15.37
N GLY A 52 9.07 12.99 15.64
CA GLY A 52 9.73 12.71 16.90
C GLY A 52 10.84 13.72 17.22
N LEU A 53 11.64 14.12 16.21
CA LEU A 53 12.65 15.17 16.37
C LEU A 53 12.02 16.51 16.81
N LEU A 54 10.78 16.77 16.44
CA LEU A 54 10.02 17.97 16.82
C LEU A 54 9.18 17.77 18.08
N GLU A 55 9.29 16.62 18.77
CA GLU A 55 8.52 16.24 19.96
C GLU A 55 7.00 16.13 19.70
N ILE A 56 6.60 15.88 18.47
CA ILE A 56 5.22 15.64 18.05
C ILE A 56 4.88 14.17 18.23
N LYS A 57 3.94 13.84 19.09
CA LYS A 57 3.51 12.47 19.35
C LYS A 57 2.64 11.95 18.21
N ALA A 58 2.95 10.77 17.71
CA ALA A 58 2.22 10.17 16.60
C ALA A 58 1.73 8.76 16.88
N HIS A 59 0.53 8.45 16.38
CA HIS A 59 0.03 7.10 16.18
C HIS A 59 0.11 6.77 14.70
N ILE A 60 0.55 5.55 14.36
CA ILE A 60 0.67 5.08 12.98
C ILE A 60 -0.32 3.94 12.73
N ILE A 61 -1.09 4.04 11.65
CA ILE A 61 -2.15 3.10 11.29
C ILE A 61 -1.84 2.51 9.93
N ASP A 62 -1.93 1.18 9.80
CA ASP A 62 -1.79 0.52 8.49
C ASP A 62 -2.82 -0.61 8.34
N SER A 63 -3.33 -0.77 7.13
CA SER A 63 -4.23 -1.85 6.75
C SER A 63 -3.53 -3.22 6.73
N LEU A 64 -2.21 -3.25 6.54
CA LEU A 64 -1.39 -4.45 6.66
C LEU A 64 -1.19 -4.83 8.12
N ALA A 65 -1.02 -6.14 8.37
CA ALA A 65 -0.76 -6.67 9.70
C ALA A 65 0.69 -6.45 10.19
N TYR A 66 1.53 -5.84 9.37
CA TYR A 66 2.95 -5.56 9.64
C TYR A 66 3.39 -4.29 8.91
N PRO A 67 4.40 -3.57 9.44
CA PRO A 67 4.93 -2.37 8.81
C PRO A 67 5.82 -2.70 7.61
N GLY A 68 6.13 -1.69 6.79
CA GLY A 68 7.04 -1.75 5.66
C GLY A 68 6.37 -1.52 4.30
N GLY A 69 5.03 -1.60 4.23
CA GLY A 69 4.27 -1.28 3.01
C GLY A 69 4.78 -2.03 1.77
N GLN A 70 5.01 -1.30 0.67
CA GLN A 70 5.47 -1.88 -0.60
C GLN A 70 6.80 -2.64 -0.49
N CYS A 71 7.72 -2.19 0.35
CA CYS A 71 9.02 -2.83 0.51
C CYS A 71 8.90 -4.27 1.01
N ILE A 72 8.00 -4.52 1.95
CA ILE A 72 7.76 -5.87 2.49
C ILE A 72 6.77 -6.66 1.63
N GLU A 73 5.71 -6.01 1.12
CA GLU A 73 4.66 -6.70 0.36
C GLU A 73 5.10 -7.15 -1.03
N LEU A 74 5.97 -6.40 -1.70
CA LEU A 74 6.24 -6.60 -3.13
C LEU A 74 7.66 -7.05 -3.43
N TYR A 75 8.65 -6.61 -2.64
CA TYR A 75 10.05 -6.85 -2.95
C TYR A 75 10.95 -6.89 -1.68
N PRO A 76 10.61 -7.73 -0.69
CA PRO A 76 11.37 -7.77 0.58
C PRO A 76 12.85 -8.11 0.38
N ASP A 77 13.15 -8.97 -0.58
CA ASP A 77 14.50 -9.49 -0.84
C ASP A 77 15.20 -8.82 -2.03
N LYS A 78 14.54 -7.86 -2.71
CA LYS A 78 15.16 -7.16 -3.84
C LYS A 78 16.11 -6.07 -3.35
N PRO A 79 17.29 -5.94 -4.00
CA PRO A 79 18.22 -4.86 -3.68
C PRO A 79 17.70 -3.51 -4.14
N ILE A 80 17.86 -2.52 -3.29
CA ILE A 80 17.58 -1.09 -3.49
C ILE A 80 18.91 -0.36 -3.45
N TYR A 81 19.19 0.48 -4.44
CA TYR A 81 20.48 1.17 -4.61
C TYR A 81 20.38 2.68 -4.54
N ASP A 82 19.17 3.25 -4.42
CA ASP A 82 18.90 4.69 -4.49
C ASP A 82 18.50 5.31 -3.13
N ILE A 83 18.91 4.66 -2.04
CA ILE A 83 18.79 5.24 -0.69
C ILE A 83 20.10 5.98 -0.37
N PRO A 84 20.05 7.29 -0.07
CA PRO A 84 21.25 8.09 0.22
C PRO A 84 22.10 7.46 1.32
N ALA A 85 23.41 7.42 1.11
CA ALA A 85 24.42 6.86 2.02
C ALA A 85 24.28 5.36 2.33
N VAL A 86 23.35 4.66 1.69
CA VAL A 86 23.22 3.20 1.77
C VAL A 86 23.53 2.61 0.40
N PRO A 87 24.75 2.07 0.17
CA PRO A 87 25.16 1.59 -1.16
C PRO A 87 24.22 0.51 -1.72
N MET A 88 23.67 -0.33 -0.84
CA MET A 88 22.68 -1.35 -1.15
C MET A 88 21.99 -1.80 0.13
N CYS A 89 20.69 -1.97 0.06
CA CYS A 89 19.90 -2.69 1.07
C CYS A 89 18.72 -3.40 0.38
N THR A 90 18.18 -4.43 1.01
CA THR A 90 16.92 -5.04 0.57
C THR A 90 15.72 -4.23 1.09
N GLY A 91 14.52 -4.50 0.54
CA GLY A 91 13.29 -3.89 1.03
C GLY A 91 13.04 -4.18 2.52
N LYS A 92 13.40 -5.41 2.95
CA LYS A 92 13.33 -5.81 4.36
C LYS A 92 14.33 -5.06 5.23
N GLU A 93 15.60 -5.03 4.83
CA GLU A 93 16.64 -4.32 5.58
C GLU A 93 16.35 -2.82 5.72
N LEU A 94 15.83 -2.18 4.67
CA LEU A 94 15.40 -0.78 4.75
C LEU A 94 14.30 -0.61 5.81
N THR A 95 13.30 -1.49 5.82
CA THR A 95 12.21 -1.45 6.78
C THR A 95 12.71 -1.67 8.21
N ASP A 96 13.56 -2.69 8.43
CA ASP A 96 14.14 -3.00 9.74
C ASP A 96 14.98 -1.82 10.27
N ASN A 97 15.77 -1.17 9.40
CA ASN A 97 16.56 0.00 9.76
C ASN A 97 15.69 1.22 10.13
N LEU A 98 14.59 1.47 9.38
CA LEU A 98 13.64 2.53 9.71
C LEU A 98 12.92 2.26 11.04
N LEU A 99 12.51 1.02 11.31
CA LEU A 99 11.89 0.64 12.58
C LEU A 99 12.86 0.87 13.76
N LYS A 100 14.12 0.49 13.60
CA LYS A 100 15.17 0.77 14.59
C LYS A 100 15.40 2.27 14.77
N GLN A 101 15.38 3.05 13.69
CA GLN A 101 15.58 4.50 13.73
C GLN A 101 14.49 5.23 14.52
N ILE A 102 13.25 4.75 14.47
CA ILE A 102 12.10 5.36 15.17
C ILE A 102 11.87 4.84 16.59
N GLU A 103 12.60 3.81 17.02
CA GLU A 103 12.45 3.20 18.34
C GLU A 103 12.49 4.20 19.50
N PRO A 104 13.40 5.22 19.52
CA PRO A 104 13.46 6.21 20.61
C PRO A 104 12.20 7.05 20.78
N PHE A 105 11.34 7.15 19.76
CA PHE A 105 10.15 7.99 19.79
C PHE A 105 8.90 7.27 20.29
N GLY A 106 8.93 5.95 20.45
CA GLY A 106 7.87 5.15 21.05
C GLY A 106 6.50 5.28 20.35
N ALA A 107 6.47 5.41 19.01
CA ALA A 107 5.23 5.52 18.26
C ALA A 107 4.36 4.27 18.43
N THR A 108 3.05 4.47 18.60
CA THR A 108 2.11 3.36 18.75
C THR A 108 1.56 2.93 17.39
N PHE A 109 1.71 1.65 17.07
CA PHE A 109 1.24 1.05 15.84
C PHE A 109 -0.17 0.45 15.99
N HIS A 110 -1.03 0.72 15.01
CA HIS A 110 -2.36 0.14 14.85
C HIS A 110 -2.43 -0.60 13.51
N LEU A 111 -1.91 -1.82 13.51
CA LEU A 111 -1.77 -2.65 12.30
C LEU A 111 -3.04 -3.48 12.01
N GLY A 112 -3.21 -3.85 10.73
CA GLY A 112 -4.38 -4.58 10.26
C GLY A 112 -5.68 -3.77 10.40
N GLN A 113 -5.59 -2.43 10.36
CA GLN A 113 -6.72 -1.51 10.45
C GLN A 113 -6.66 -0.49 9.32
N GLU A 114 -7.77 -0.25 8.67
CA GLU A 114 -7.90 0.77 7.62
C GLU A 114 -8.60 2.00 8.19
N VAL A 115 -8.05 3.18 7.95
CA VAL A 115 -8.72 4.45 8.28
C VAL A 115 -9.88 4.65 7.31
N THR A 116 -11.09 4.71 7.85
CA THR A 116 -12.32 4.87 7.07
C THR A 116 -12.91 6.26 7.14
N VAL A 117 -12.68 6.97 8.25
CA VAL A 117 -13.22 8.31 8.47
C VAL A 117 -12.10 9.24 8.87
N VAL A 118 -12.03 10.40 8.20
CA VAL A 118 -11.28 11.58 8.63
C VAL A 118 -12.21 12.77 8.53
N ARG A 119 -12.51 13.42 9.66
CA ARG A 119 -13.44 14.55 9.71
C ARG A 119 -12.86 15.64 10.59
N ARG A 120 -12.94 16.89 10.15
CA ARG A 120 -12.55 18.03 10.97
C ARG A 120 -13.64 18.35 12.01
N GLU A 121 -13.22 18.51 13.26
CA GLU A 121 -14.08 18.90 14.36
C GLU A 121 -14.17 20.44 14.50
N PRO A 122 -15.19 20.97 15.22
CA PRO A 122 -15.36 22.41 15.42
C PRO A 122 -14.18 23.11 16.11
N ASP A 123 -13.42 22.38 16.93
CA ASP A 123 -12.23 22.88 17.63
C ASP A 123 -10.96 22.88 16.76
N GLY A 124 -11.09 22.46 15.50
CA GLY A 124 -10.02 22.42 14.52
C GLY A 124 -9.23 21.12 14.47
N ARG A 125 -9.42 20.21 15.45
CA ARG A 125 -8.83 18.86 15.45
C ARG A 125 -9.51 17.95 14.42
N PHE A 126 -8.96 16.77 14.23
CA PHE A 126 -9.49 15.75 13.32
C PHE A 126 -9.95 14.53 14.11
N PHE A 127 -11.20 14.15 13.91
CA PHE A 127 -11.69 12.84 14.28
C PHE A 127 -11.27 11.84 13.21
N VAL A 128 -10.51 10.82 13.61
CA VAL A 128 -10.02 9.74 12.73
C VAL A 128 -10.53 8.41 13.26
N GLN A 129 -11.15 7.59 12.41
CA GLN A 129 -11.67 6.29 12.83
C GLN A 129 -11.26 5.19 11.84
N THR A 130 -10.96 4.01 12.40
CA THR A 130 -10.65 2.82 11.62
C THR A 130 -11.86 1.91 11.44
N ASN A 131 -11.77 0.98 10.49
CA ASN A 131 -12.75 -0.07 10.24
C ASN A 131 -12.94 -1.05 11.43
N LYS A 132 -12.04 -1.02 12.42
CA LYS A 132 -12.15 -1.79 13.67
C LYS A 132 -12.70 -0.98 14.85
N GLY A 133 -13.12 0.27 14.60
CA GLY A 133 -13.70 1.14 15.62
C GLY A 133 -12.70 1.88 16.49
N THR A 134 -11.38 1.70 16.27
CA THR A 134 -10.38 2.54 16.96
C THR A 134 -10.53 3.96 16.48
N ALA A 135 -10.67 4.91 17.43
CA ALA A 135 -10.90 6.31 17.14
C ALA A 135 -9.82 7.21 17.77
N PHE A 136 -9.49 8.29 17.08
CA PHE A 136 -8.52 9.29 17.50
C PHE A 136 -9.08 10.69 17.39
N LEU A 137 -8.57 11.59 18.22
CA LEU A 137 -8.76 13.02 18.11
C LEU A 137 -7.38 13.66 17.99
N ALA A 138 -6.99 13.97 16.74
CA ALA A 138 -5.65 14.40 16.37
C ALA A 138 -5.60 15.89 15.98
N LYS A 139 -4.51 16.58 16.27
CA LYS A 139 -4.27 17.94 15.79
C LYS A 139 -3.92 17.97 14.30
N THR A 140 -3.23 16.94 13.81
CA THR A 140 -2.78 16.82 12.44
C THR A 140 -2.91 15.39 11.92
N VAL A 141 -3.05 15.24 10.60
CA VAL A 141 -3.11 13.93 9.90
C VAL A 141 -2.08 13.90 8.78
N PHE A 142 -1.30 12.82 8.71
CA PHE A 142 -0.32 12.57 7.65
C PHE A 142 -0.73 11.36 6.84
N ILE A 143 -0.92 11.54 5.53
CA ILE A 143 -1.31 10.46 4.63
C ILE A 143 -0.07 9.97 3.90
N ALA A 144 0.45 8.81 4.31
CA ALA A 144 1.61 8.12 3.73
C ALA A 144 1.18 6.78 3.08
N GLY A 145 -0.05 6.74 2.54
CA GLY A 145 -0.72 5.52 2.06
C GLY A 145 -0.18 4.95 0.74
N GLY A 146 0.95 5.45 0.22
CA GLY A 146 1.60 4.92 -0.98
C GLY A 146 0.70 4.94 -2.20
N VAL A 147 0.44 3.77 -2.80
CA VAL A 147 -0.50 3.63 -3.93
C VAL A 147 -1.94 3.31 -3.49
N GLY A 148 -2.24 3.48 -2.21
CA GLY A 148 -3.52 3.09 -1.60
C GLY A 148 -3.54 1.61 -1.21
N SER A 149 -4.73 1.07 -0.96
CA SER A 149 -4.85 -0.34 -0.58
C SER A 149 -4.27 -1.27 -1.66
N PHE A 150 -3.42 -2.22 -1.23
CA PHE A 150 -2.74 -3.19 -2.10
C PHE A 150 -3.71 -4.22 -2.65
N GLN A 151 -4.67 -3.78 -3.45
CA GLN A 151 -5.57 -4.68 -4.15
C GLN A 151 -4.91 -5.11 -5.47
N PRO A 152 -4.60 -6.40 -5.66
CA PRO A 152 -4.14 -6.90 -6.94
C PRO A 152 -5.23 -6.66 -8.00
N ARG A 153 -4.82 -6.46 -9.23
CA ARG A 153 -5.77 -6.52 -10.35
C ARG A 153 -6.18 -7.96 -10.54
N LEU A 154 -7.45 -8.22 -10.29
CA LEU A 154 -8.00 -9.56 -10.35
C LEU A 154 -8.09 -10.08 -11.81
N LEU A 155 -7.85 -11.36 -11.97
CA LEU A 155 -8.19 -12.10 -13.18
C LEU A 155 -9.72 -12.21 -13.28
N LYS A 156 -10.27 -11.71 -14.37
CA LYS A 156 -11.72 -11.71 -14.62
C LYS A 156 -12.09 -12.90 -15.50
N VAL A 157 -12.29 -14.04 -14.87
CA VAL A 157 -12.77 -15.27 -15.50
C VAL A 157 -13.77 -15.89 -14.54
N ASP A 158 -14.92 -16.26 -15.03
CA ASP A 158 -16.03 -16.75 -14.21
C ASP A 158 -15.62 -18.00 -13.40
N GLY A 159 -15.89 -17.98 -12.12
CA GLY A 159 -15.63 -19.08 -11.19
C GLY A 159 -14.18 -19.23 -10.73
N ILE A 160 -13.25 -18.36 -11.18
CA ILE A 160 -11.83 -18.44 -10.81
C ILE A 160 -11.58 -18.01 -9.36
N GLU A 161 -12.41 -17.12 -8.83
CA GLU A 161 -12.29 -16.52 -7.49
C GLU A 161 -12.34 -17.54 -6.36
N LYS A 162 -13.02 -18.66 -6.55
CA LYS A 162 -13.12 -19.74 -5.54
C LYS A 162 -11.78 -20.43 -5.26
N TYR A 163 -10.78 -20.24 -6.14
CA TYR A 163 -9.43 -20.81 -5.99
C TYR A 163 -8.44 -19.85 -5.35
N GLU A 164 -8.85 -18.60 -5.07
CA GLU A 164 -7.98 -17.62 -4.44
C GLU A 164 -7.46 -18.08 -3.08
N GLY A 165 -6.17 -17.96 -2.87
CA GLY A 165 -5.47 -18.42 -1.67
C GLY A 165 -5.18 -19.93 -1.61
N THR A 166 -5.72 -20.71 -2.54
CA THR A 166 -5.47 -22.17 -2.63
C THR A 166 -4.67 -22.56 -3.88
N GLN A 167 -5.21 -22.31 -5.06
CA GLN A 167 -4.55 -22.58 -6.35
C GLN A 167 -4.34 -21.32 -7.20
N LEU A 168 -5.07 -20.24 -6.91
CA LEU A 168 -4.90 -18.92 -7.52
C LEU A 168 -4.22 -17.96 -6.53
N HIS A 169 -3.10 -17.38 -6.93
CA HIS A 169 -2.34 -16.44 -6.11
C HIS A 169 -1.99 -15.19 -6.90
N TYR A 170 -2.20 -14.03 -6.29
CA TYR A 170 -1.81 -12.73 -6.84
C TYR A 170 -0.49 -12.22 -6.27
N ARG A 171 0.11 -12.97 -5.36
CA ARG A 171 1.42 -12.71 -4.73
C ARG A 171 2.03 -14.01 -4.22
N VAL A 172 3.34 -14.06 -4.16
CA VAL A 172 4.09 -15.17 -3.55
C VAL A 172 4.54 -14.73 -2.16
N ARG A 173 3.98 -15.35 -1.13
CA ARG A 173 4.38 -15.14 0.28
C ARG A 173 5.36 -16.20 0.75
N ASN A 174 5.15 -17.43 0.32
CA ASN A 174 5.99 -18.57 0.63
C ASN A 174 6.29 -19.34 -0.66
N PRO A 175 7.48 -19.18 -1.24
CA PRO A 175 7.84 -19.85 -2.50
C PRO A 175 7.86 -21.38 -2.40
N ALA A 176 8.11 -21.93 -1.21
CA ALA A 176 8.17 -23.39 -1.02
C ALA A 176 6.87 -24.13 -1.38
N GLN A 177 5.69 -23.45 -1.29
CA GLN A 177 4.41 -24.05 -1.67
C GLN A 177 4.26 -24.36 -3.16
N PHE A 178 5.11 -23.78 -4.01
CA PHE A 178 5.09 -23.91 -5.47
C PHE A 178 6.15 -24.90 -5.98
N ALA A 179 7.06 -25.35 -5.11
CA ALA A 179 8.10 -26.31 -5.46
C ALA A 179 7.49 -27.62 -5.98
N GLY A 180 8.03 -28.16 -7.09
CA GLY A 180 7.56 -29.40 -7.72
C GLY A 180 6.14 -29.32 -8.29
N LYS A 181 5.59 -28.13 -8.56
CA LYS A 181 4.25 -27.92 -9.13
C LYS A 181 4.32 -27.48 -10.58
N ASN A 182 3.29 -27.77 -11.34
CA ASN A 182 3.09 -27.23 -12.67
C ASN A 182 2.49 -25.82 -12.55
N LEU A 183 3.27 -24.80 -12.89
CA LEU A 183 2.91 -23.41 -12.70
C LEU A 183 2.50 -22.73 -14.00
N VAL A 184 1.39 -22.02 -13.97
CA VAL A 184 1.07 -21.01 -14.98
C VAL A 184 1.21 -19.63 -14.33
N ILE A 185 2.14 -18.82 -14.85
CA ILE A 185 2.43 -17.48 -14.37
C ILE A 185 1.93 -16.47 -15.40
N VAL A 186 1.08 -15.53 -14.97
CA VAL A 186 0.44 -14.58 -15.89
C VAL A 186 0.91 -13.17 -15.59
N GLY A 187 1.54 -12.55 -16.58
CA GLY A 187 2.01 -11.16 -16.46
C GLY A 187 3.12 -10.82 -17.44
N GLY A 188 3.51 -9.57 -17.49
CA GLY A 188 4.57 -9.08 -18.38
C GLY A 188 5.39 -7.94 -17.77
N GLY A 189 5.36 -7.80 -16.44
CA GLY A 189 6.20 -6.89 -15.67
C GLY A 189 7.24 -7.64 -14.84
N ASP A 190 8.07 -6.90 -14.11
CA ASP A 190 9.18 -7.46 -13.32
C ASP A 190 8.74 -8.60 -12.41
N SER A 191 7.64 -8.43 -11.64
CA SER A 191 7.17 -9.48 -10.73
C SER A 191 6.87 -10.80 -11.44
N ALA A 192 6.29 -10.77 -12.64
CA ALA A 192 6.01 -11.99 -13.40
C ALA A 192 7.30 -12.67 -13.85
N LEU A 193 8.25 -11.88 -14.39
CA LEU A 193 9.52 -12.38 -14.89
C LEU A 193 10.41 -12.92 -13.76
N ASP A 194 10.51 -12.16 -12.66
CA ASP A 194 11.34 -12.55 -11.51
C ASP A 194 10.88 -13.89 -10.90
N TRP A 195 9.58 -14.04 -10.68
CA TRP A 195 9.04 -15.30 -10.16
C TRP A 195 9.13 -16.44 -11.16
N THR A 196 8.96 -16.16 -12.46
CA THR A 196 9.21 -17.15 -13.53
C THR A 196 10.64 -17.66 -13.47
N LEU A 197 11.62 -16.76 -13.45
CA LEU A 197 13.05 -17.13 -13.40
C LEU A 197 13.39 -17.84 -12.08
N ASN A 198 12.82 -17.40 -10.95
CA ASN A 198 13.06 -18.05 -9.66
C ASN A 198 12.59 -19.51 -9.63
N PHE A 199 11.41 -19.80 -10.21
CA PHE A 199 10.84 -21.16 -10.19
C PHE A 199 11.41 -22.09 -11.29
N VAL A 200 12.07 -21.56 -12.32
CA VAL A 200 12.75 -22.37 -13.35
C VAL A 200 14.15 -22.76 -12.89
N GLN A 201 14.85 -21.89 -12.16
CA GLN A 201 16.23 -22.14 -11.74
C GLN A 201 16.32 -23.30 -10.73
N ASP A 202 17.46 -24.00 -10.77
CA ASP A 202 17.78 -25.02 -9.79
C ASP A 202 17.86 -24.41 -8.38
N GLY A 203 17.17 -25.03 -7.44
CA GLY A 203 17.10 -24.53 -6.07
C GLY A 203 15.94 -25.14 -5.27
N PRO A 204 15.78 -24.69 -4.02
CA PRO A 204 14.81 -25.30 -3.09
C PRO A 204 13.35 -25.05 -3.51
N HIS A 205 13.11 -24.15 -4.44
CA HIS A 205 11.77 -23.76 -4.88
C HIS A 205 11.49 -24.09 -6.34
N LYS A 206 12.37 -24.89 -7.00
CA LYS A 206 12.19 -25.27 -8.39
C LYS A 206 10.82 -25.91 -8.60
N ALA A 207 10.09 -25.42 -9.60
CA ALA A 207 8.83 -25.97 -10.06
C ALA A 207 9.06 -27.22 -10.96
N GLU A 208 8.05 -28.05 -11.10
CA GLU A 208 8.06 -29.16 -12.07
C GLU A 208 8.04 -28.62 -13.51
N SER A 209 7.19 -27.65 -13.76
CA SER A 209 7.14 -26.93 -15.04
C SER A 209 6.67 -25.50 -14.85
N VAL A 210 7.12 -24.58 -15.73
CA VAL A 210 6.72 -23.18 -15.72
C VAL A 210 6.26 -22.74 -17.10
N ILE A 211 5.04 -22.21 -17.17
CA ILE A 211 4.51 -21.55 -18.36
C ILE A 211 4.29 -20.09 -18.02
N LEU A 212 5.02 -19.18 -18.67
CA LEU A 212 4.76 -17.75 -18.63
C LEU A 212 3.71 -17.39 -19.68
N LEU A 213 2.60 -16.81 -19.25
CA LEU A 213 1.52 -16.36 -20.11
C LEU A 213 1.44 -14.83 -20.13
N HIS A 214 1.52 -14.24 -21.32
CA HIS A 214 1.29 -12.81 -21.49
C HIS A 214 0.45 -12.52 -22.74
N ARG A 215 -0.37 -11.47 -22.66
CA ARG A 215 -1.32 -11.11 -23.75
C ARG A 215 -0.66 -10.64 -25.04
N ARG A 216 0.65 -10.39 -25.05
CA ARG A 216 1.43 -9.93 -26.21
C ARG A 216 2.90 -10.30 -26.04
N ASP A 217 3.64 -10.36 -27.12
CA ASP A 217 5.09 -10.50 -27.08
C ASP A 217 5.77 -9.13 -26.92
N GLY A 218 5.65 -8.59 -25.70
CA GLY A 218 6.26 -7.31 -25.34
C GLY A 218 6.12 -7.08 -23.85
N PHE A 219 7.25 -6.93 -23.18
CA PHE A 219 7.36 -6.88 -21.72
C PHE A 219 7.64 -5.47 -21.21
N ARG A 220 7.25 -5.21 -19.95
CA ARG A 220 7.63 -4.01 -19.19
C ARG A 220 8.72 -4.32 -18.16
N ALA A 221 9.14 -5.56 -18.07
CA ALA A 221 10.18 -6.01 -17.17
C ALA A 221 11.57 -5.59 -17.67
N ALA A 222 12.56 -5.69 -16.78
CA ALA A 222 13.96 -5.40 -17.09
C ALA A 222 14.43 -6.20 -18.33
N PRO A 223 15.14 -5.58 -19.29
CA PRO A 223 15.60 -6.26 -20.50
C PRO A 223 16.43 -7.53 -20.25
N ALA A 224 17.24 -7.52 -19.19
CA ALA A 224 18.04 -8.69 -18.79
C ALA A 224 17.16 -9.88 -18.38
N SER A 225 16.08 -9.65 -17.62
CA SER A 225 15.14 -10.70 -17.22
C SER A 225 14.40 -11.27 -18.43
N VAL A 226 14.03 -10.41 -19.39
CA VAL A 226 13.39 -10.85 -20.66
C VAL A 226 14.35 -11.69 -21.50
N ALA A 227 15.61 -11.28 -21.63
CA ALA A 227 16.62 -12.03 -22.35
C ALA A 227 16.82 -13.42 -21.73
N LYS A 228 16.95 -13.47 -20.38
CA LYS A 228 17.12 -14.76 -19.68
C LYS A 228 15.92 -15.69 -19.83
N MET A 229 14.71 -15.15 -19.78
CA MET A 229 13.48 -15.91 -20.03
C MET A 229 13.48 -16.54 -21.43
N ARG A 230 13.92 -15.78 -22.46
CA ARG A 230 13.99 -16.32 -23.83
C ARG A 230 15.02 -17.41 -23.97
N GLU A 231 16.22 -17.27 -23.38
CA GLU A 231 17.25 -18.32 -23.33
C GLU A 231 16.69 -19.63 -22.74
N LEU A 232 15.94 -19.54 -21.63
CA LEU A 232 15.32 -20.69 -20.98
C LEU A 232 14.20 -21.31 -21.84
N CYS A 233 13.48 -20.53 -22.63
CA CYS A 233 12.51 -21.05 -23.59
C CYS A 233 13.21 -21.78 -24.74
N GLU A 234 14.34 -21.26 -25.26
CA GLU A 234 15.15 -21.90 -26.30
C GLU A 234 15.80 -23.21 -25.82
N ALA A 235 16.16 -23.25 -24.51
CA ALA A 235 16.67 -24.45 -23.86
C ALA A 235 15.58 -25.47 -23.47
N PHE A 236 14.30 -25.18 -23.74
CA PHE A 236 13.14 -26.00 -23.35
C PHE A 236 12.97 -26.20 -21.85
N GLU A 237 13.54 -25.30 -21.03
CA GLU A 237 13.42 -25.36 -19.59
C GLU A 237 12.09 -24.72 -19.08
N MET A 238 11.47 -23.89 -19.93
CA MET A 238 10.16 -23.29 -19.70
C MET A 238 9.44 -23.00 -21.01
N GLN A 239 8.18 -22.57 -20.92
CA GLN A 239 7.41 -22.14 -22.08
C GLN A 239 6.93 -20.70 -21.92
N PHE A 240 6.94 -19.93 -23.01
CA PHE A 240 6.27 -18.65 -23.11
C PHE A 240 5.09 -18.76 -24.09
N VAL A 241 3.90 -18.37 -23.62
CA VAL A 241 2.66 -18.44 -24.39
C VAL A 241 2.06 -17.04 -24.51
N VAL A 242 1.79 -16.62 -25.75
CA VAL A 242 1.07 -15.36 -26.03
C VAL A 242 -0.43 -15.63 -26.08
N GLY A 243 -1.19 -15.04 -25.16
CA GLY A 243 -2.64 -15.21 -25.10
C GLY A 243 -3.24 -14.64 -23.83
N GLN A 244 -4.54 -14.85 -23.69
CA GLN A 244 -5.31 -14.42 -22.51
C GLN A 244 -6.12 -15.60 -21.98
N ILE A 245 -6.26 -15.69 -20.65
CA ILE A 245 -7.13 -16.69 -20.03
C ILE A 245 -8.59 -16.26 -20.28
N THR A 246 -9.35 -17.15 -20.89
CA THR A 246 -10.77 -16.93 -21.24
C THR A 246 -11.71 -17.91 -20.54
N GLY A 247 -11.17 -18.89 -19.84
CA GLY A 247 -11.96 -19.87 -19.10
C GLY A 247 -11.07 -20.78 -18.26
N ILE A 248 -11.72 -21.69 -17.53
CA ILE A 248 -11.08 -22.68 -16.66
C ILE A 248 -11.61 -24.07 -16.95
N GLU A 249 -10.87 -25.09 -16.50
CA GLU A 249 -11.34 -26.45 -16.34
C GLU A 249 -11.12 -26.91 -14.93
N GLU A 250 -12.06 -27.67 -14.41
CA GLU A 250 -12.02 -28.17 -13.06
C GLU A 250 -12.43 -29.63 -12.98
N ALA A 251 -11.86 -30.34 -12.02
CA ALA A 251 -12.26 -31.69 -11.68
C ALA A 251 -12.16 -31.91 -10.18
N ALA A 252 -13.14 -32.57 -9.60
CA ALA A 252 -13.19 -32.86 -8.16
C ALA A 252 -12.97 -31.63 -7.25
N GLY A 253 -13.49 -30.47 -7.65
CA GLY A 253 -13.37 -29.22 -6.90
C GLY A 253 -11.99 -28.55 -6.97
N ARG A 254 -11.12 -29.00 -7.87
CA ARG A 254 -9.79 -28.42 -8.11
C ARG A 254 -9.71 -27.80 -9.51
N LEU A 255 -8.96 -26.71 -9.61
CA LEU A 255 -8.56 -26.14 -10.87
C LEU A 255 -7.53 -27.07 -11.53
N THR A 256 -7.83 -27.58 -12.72
CA THR A 256 -6.96 -28.53 -13.44
C THR A 256 -6.30 -27.91 -14.67
N ALA A 257 -6.94 -26.91 -15.29
CA ALA A 257 -6.39 -26.22 -16.45
C ALA A 257 -7.01 -24.82 -16.61
N VAL A 258 -6.33 -23.99 -17.38
CA VAL A 258 -6.89 -22.73 -17.89
C VAL A 258 -7.06 -22.81 -19.42
N LYS A 259 -8.10 -22.16 -19.93
CA LYS A 259 -8.34 -21.97 -21.37
C LYS A 259 -7.69 -20.68 -21.81
N VAL A 260 -6.73 -20.79 -22.73
CA VAL A 260 -5.95 -19.66 -23.22
C VAL A 260 -6.29 -19.40 -24.67
N THR A 261 -6.80 -18.23 -24.97
CA THR A 261 -7.10 -17.80 -26.35
C THR A 261 -5.93 -16.93 -26.87
N GLY A 262 -5.31 -17.37 -27.93
CA GLY A 262 -4.23 -16.67 -28.61
C GLY A 262 -4.72 -15.53 -29.51
N SER A 263 -3.79 -14.77 -30.08
CA SER A 263 -4.09 -13.74 -31.10
C SER A 263 -4.64 -14.30 -32.41
N ASP A 264 -4.41 -15.60 -32.64
CA ASP A 264 -4.97 -16.39 -33.75
C ASP A 264 -6.46 -16.78 -33.54
N GLY A 265 -7.04 -16.41 -32.40
CA GLY A 265 -8.41 -16.78 -32.02
C GLY A 265 -8.56 -18.25 -31.58
N VAL A 266 -7.48 -19.03 -31.57
CA VAL A 266 -7.51 -20.42 -31.15
C VAL A 266 -7.41 -20.52 -29.64
N THR A 267 -8.33 -21.28 -29.04
CA THR A 267 -8.31 -21.58 -27.61
C THR A 267 -7.57 -22.89 -27.34
N ARG A 268 -6.59 -22.86 -26.47
CA ARG A 268 -5.80 -24.00 -26.02
C ARG A 268 -6.04 -24.26 -24.54
N VAL A 269 -6.05 -25.52 -24.15
CA VAL A 269 -6.13 -25.93 -22.73
C VAL A 269 -4.71 -26.08 -22.20
N VAL A 270 -4.40 -25.37 -21.12
CA VAL A 270 -3.10 -25.39 -20.46
C VAL A 270 -3.27 -25.95 -19.05
N PRO A 271 -2.79 -27.18 -18.81
CA PRO A 271 -2.89 -27.82 -17.50
C PRO A 271 -2.02 -27.11 -16.45
N LEU A 272 -2.41 -27.16 -15.18
CA LEU A 272 -1.68 -26.56 -14.08
C LEU A 272 -2.05 -27.19 -12.72
N ASP A 273 -1.14 -26.99 -11.76
CA ASP A 273 -1.41 -27.19 -10.33
C ASP A 273 -1.70 -25.86 -9.66
N MET A 274 -0.99 -24.80 -10.03
CA MET A 274 -1.07 -23.45 -9.43
C MET A 274 -1.06 -22.36 -10.49
N LEU A 275 -1.85 -21.31 -10.26
CA LEU A 275 -1.96 -20.13 -11.10
C LEU A 275 -1.47 -18.90 -10.34
N LEU A 276 -0.44 -18.26 -10.88
CA LEU A 276 0.13 -17.02 -10.32
C LEU A 276 -0.19 -15.86 -11.26
N VAL A 277 -0.85 -14.81 -10.77
CA VAL A 277 -1.32 -13.70 -11.61
C VAL A 277 -0.70 -12.38 -11.16
N PHE A 278 0.17 -11.81 -11.98
CA PHE A 278 0.90 -10.57 -11.72
C PHE A 278 0.49 -9.46 -12.69
N PHE A 279 -0.73 -8.97 -12.54
CA PHE A 279 -1.25 -7.84 -13.34
C PHE A 279 -0.88 -6.48 -12.77
N GLY A 280 -0.09 -6.45 -11.70
CA GLY A 280 0.22 -5.27 -10.92
C GLY A 280 -0.91 -4.89 -9.97
N LEU A 281 -0.65 -3.85 -9.20
CA LEU A 281 -1.61 -3.31 -8.24
C LEU A 281 -2.59 -2.36 -8.94
N SER A 282 -3.81 -2.33 -8.47
CA SER A 282 -4.75 -1.26 -8.80
C SER A 282 -4.64 -0.21 -7.71
N PRO A 283 -4.09 0.99 -7.99
CA PRO A 283 -4.13 2.07 -7.03
C PRO A 283 -5.59 2.38 -6.71
N LYS A 284 -6.02 2.06 -5.51
CA LYS A 284 -7.33 2.43 -4.99
C LYS A 284 -7.11 3.31 -3.78
N LEU A 285 -7.55 4.55 -3.86
CA LEU A 285 -7.51 5.46 -2.72
C LEU A 285 -8.39 4.96 -1.56
N GLY A 286 -9.37 4.09 -1.87
CA GLY A 286 -10.32 3.64 -0.87
C GLY A 286 -11.04 4.82 -0.23
N PRO A 287 -11.23 4.79 1.11
CA PRO A 287 -11.90 5.87 1.84
C PRO A 287 -11.24 7.24 1.68
N ILE A 288 -9.94 7.31 1.38
CA ILE A 288 -9.20 8.57 1.18
C ILE A 288 -9.85 9.45 0.11
N ALA A 289 -10.47 8.83 -0.91
CA ALA A 289 -11.15 9.57 -1.98
C ALA A 289 -12.38 10.37 -1.48
N GLU A 290 -12.90 10.03 -0.31
CA GLU A 290 -14.12 10.62 0.27
C GLU A 290 -13.81 11.65 1.36
N TRP A 291 -12.53 11.91 1.69
CA TRP A 291 -12.13 12.84 2.76
C TRP A 291 -12.15 14.31 2.33
N GLY A 292 -12.66 14.63 1.12
CA GLY A 292 -12.79 16.00 0.63
C GLY A 292 -11.47 16.66 0.22
N LEU A 293 -10.44 15.88 -0.05
CA LEU A 293 -9.12 16.35 -0.46
C LEU A 293 -9.08 16.67 -1.96
N GLY A 294 -8.26 17.63 -2.35
CA GLY A 294 -7.98 17.90 -3.76
C GLY A 294 -7.24 16.71 -4.40
N LEU A 295 -7.82 16.15 -5.47
CA LEU A 295 -7.26 14.99 -6.16
C LEU A 295 -6.93 15.31 -7.62
N ASP A 296 -5.79 14.83 -8.11
CA ASP A 296 -5.46 14.70 -9.52
C ASP A 296 -5.10 13.24 -9.84
N ARG A 297 -5.83 12.61 -10.78
CA ARG A 297 -5.60 11.23 -11.26
C ARG A 297 -5.38 10.20 -10.15
N LYS A 298 -6.16 10.24 -9.09
CA LYS A 298 -6.04 9.37 -7.90
C LYS A 298 -4.79 9.62 -7.04
N GLN A 299 -4.26 10.82 -7.05
CA GLN A 299 -3.21 11.28 -6.16
C GLN A 299 -3.68 12.56 -5.46
N ILE A 300 -3.21 12.76 -4.23
CA ILE A 300 -3.57 13.93 -3.42
C ILE A 300 -2.69 15.10 -3.85
N VAL A 301 -3.33 16.20 -4.25
CA VAL A 301 -2.62 17.44 -4.59
C VAL A 301 -2.13 18.09 -3.30
N VAL A 302 -0.85 18.49 -3.29
CA VAL A 302 -0.21 19.17 -2.16
C VAL A 302 0.57 20.40 -2.61
N ASP A 303 0.78 21.35 -1.69
CA ASP A 303 1.78 22.39 -1.89
C ASP A 303 3.21 21.81 -1.72
N THR A 304 4.21 22.43 -2.33
CA THR A 304 5.60 21.94 -2.26
C THR A 304 6.42 22.59 -1.14
N GLU A 305 5.84 23.50 -0.38
CA GLU A 305 6.51 24.15 0.75
C GLU A 305 6.49 23.27 2.00
N LYS A 306 5.36 22.63 2.27
CA LYS A 306 5.13 21.84 3.48
C LYS A 306 4.33 20.56 3.26
N PHE A 307 4.01 20.22 2.00
CA PHE A 307 3.24 19.05 1.60
C PHE A 307 1.85 18.97 2.26
N GLN A 308 1.25 20.12 2.54
CA GLN A 308 -0.10 20.22 3.03
C GLN A 308 -1.10 20.04 1.88
N THR A 309 -2.20 19.36 2.15
CA THR A 309 -3.31 19.17 1.19
C THR A 309 -4.18 20.43 1.10
N SER A 310 -5.27 20.36 0.32
CA SER A 310 -6.29 21.40 0.28
C SER A 310 -6.99 21.65 1.62
N VAL A 311 -6.85 20.72 2.58
CA VAL A 311 -7.41 20.83 3.95
C VAL A 311 -6.28 21.15 4.93
N PRO A 312 -6.24 22.36 5.53
CA PRO A 312 -5.21 22.75 6.49
C PRO A 312 -5.17 21.78 7.68
N GLY A 313 -3.96 21.29 8.02
CA GLY A 313 -3.71 20.29 9.06
C GLY A 313 -3.68 18.84 8.55
N ILE A 314 -4.01 18.61 7.27
CA ILE A 314 -3.81 17.31 6.62
C ILE A 314 -2.65 17.42 5.64
N PHE A 315 -1.66 16.55 5.77
CA PHE A 315 -0.47 16.45 4.94
C PHE A 315 -0.49 15.15 4.16
N ALA A 316 0.13 15.11 2.96
CA ALA A 316 0.27 13.89 2.21
C ALA A 316 1.68 13.75 1.66
N VAL A 317 2.33 12.61 1.93
CA VAL A 317 3.75 12.36 1.65
C VAL A 317 3.94 10.99 0.96
N GLY A 318 4.98 10.89 0.13
CA GLY A 318 5.28 9.67 -0.63
C GLY A 318 4.42 9.52 -1.89
N ASP A 319 4.26 8.29 -2.36
CA ASP A 319 3.64 7.99 -3.66
C ASP A 319 2.16 8.39 -3.78
N ILE A 320 1.51 8.65 -2.65
CA ILE A 320 0.09 9.04 -2.60
C ILE A 320 -0.15 10.46 -3.10
N ASN A 321 0.83 11.35 -3.00
CA ASN A 321 0.71 12.74 -3.37
C ASN A 321 1.12 13.04 -4.83
N THR A 322 0.77 14.22 -5.28
CA THR A 322 1.21 14.78 -6.56
C THR A 322 1.43 16.30 -6.47
N TYR A 323 2.44 16.75 -7.20
CA TYR A 323 2.82 18.16 -7.40
C TYR A 323 3.67 18.27 -8.66
N PRO A 324 3.91 19.49 -9.23
CA PRO A 324 4.76 19.66 -10.39
C PRO A 324 6.17 19.10 -10.17
N GLY A 325 6.61 18.18 -11.03
CA GLY A 325 7.93 17.55 -10.92
C GLY A 325 8.00 16.32 -10.02
N LYS A 326 6.90 15.86 -9.43
CA LYS A 326 6.85 14.65 -8.56
C LYS A 326 7.52 13.45 -9.22
N LYS A 327 8.41 12.81 -8.46
CA LYS A 327 8.96 11.48 -8.73
C LYS A 327 8.55 10.53 -7.60
N LYS A 328 8.10 9.33 -7.96
CA LYS A 328 7.74 8.29 -6.99
C LYS A 328 8.98 7.52 -6.57
N LEU A 329 9.78 8.12 -5.71
CA LEU A 329 10.98 7.57 -5.12
C LEU A 329 10.86 7.61 -3.59
N ILE A 330 11.44 6.64 -2.90
CA ILE A 330 11.50 6.62 -1.44
C ILE A 330 12.21 7.89 -0.93
N LEU A 331 13.31 8.27 -1.59
CA LEU A 331 14.06 9.50 -1.31
C LEU A 331 13.19 10.76 -1.35
N SER A 332 12.34 10.90 -2.39
CA SER A 332 11.42 12.05 -2.49
C SER A 332 10.46 12.07 -1.30
N GLY A 333 9.93 10.91 -0.93
CA GLY A 333 9.04 10.77 0.21
C GLY A 333 9.70 11.12 1.55
N PHE A 334 10.97 10.82 1.74
CA PHE A 334 11.72 11.24 2.94
C PHE A 334 11.87 12.75 3.03
N HIS A 335 12.22 13.42 1.92
CA HIS A 335 12.25 14.88 1.88
C HIS A 335 10.88 15.49 2.19
N GLU A 336 9.82 14.95 1.60
CA GLU A 336 8.45 15.39 1.83
C GLU A 336 8.05 15.25 3.31
N ALA A 337 8.42 14.15 3.96
CA ALA A 337 8.13 13.88 5.37
C ALA A 337 8.80 14.92 6.29
N ALA A 338 10.04 15.29 5.99
CA ALA A 338 10.74 16.32 6.74
C ALA A 338 10.02 17.67 6.67
N LEU A 339 9.69 18.16 5.48
CA LEU A 339 9.01 19.45 5.31
C LEU A 339 7.59 19.43 5.88
N ALA A 340 6.86 18.31 5.76
CA ALA A 340 5.54 18.15 6.34
C ALA A 340 5.58 18.22 7.88
N ALA A 341 6.59 17.64 8.53
CA ALA A 341 6.76 17.73 9.98
C ALA A 341 6.95 19.17 10.46
N PHE A 342 7.82 19.94 9.77
CA PHE A 342 7.97 21.38 10.05
C PHE A 342 6.69 22.17 9.76
N GLY A 343 5.94 21.82 8.70
CA GLY A 343 4.64 22.42 8.38
C GLY A 343 3.58 22.19 9.44
N ALA A 344 3.63 21.05 10.13
CA ALA A 344 2.70 20.68 11.20
C ALA A 344 3.03 21.32 12.54
N SER A 345 4.30 21.64 12.77
CA SER A 345 4.77 22.17 14.06
C SER A 345 4.01 23.40 14.58
N PRO A 346 3.71 24.46 13.79
CA PRO A 346 2.93 25.59 14.26
C PRO A 346 1.46 25.26 14.55
N ILE A 347 0.91 24.18 13.98
CA ILE A 347 -0.44 23.69 14.28
C ILE A 347 -0.44 22.96 15.62
N VAL A 348 0.58 22.15 15.87
CA VAL A 348 0.69 21.36 17.12
C VAL A 348 1.07 22.24 18.30
N PHE A 349 1.94 23.22 18.08
CA PHE A 349 2.50 24.13 19.08
C PHE A 349 2.33 25.61 18.64
N PRO A 350 1.09 26.16 18.65
CA PRO A 350 0.81 27.50 18.13
C PRO A 350 1.58 28.60 18.87
N ASP A 351 1.86 28.41 20.15
CA ASP A 351 2.53 29.40 21.01
C ASP A 351 4.06 29.20 21.08
N LYS A 352 4.62 28.22 20.35
CA LYS A 352 6.04 27.87 20.42
C LYS A 352 6.69 28.04 19.06
N ARG A 353 7.69 28.92 18.99
CA ARG A 353 8.57 28.97 17.81
C ARG A 353 9.49 27.76 17.83
N VAL A 354 9.27 26.83 16.90
CA VAL A 354 10.17 25.69 16.69
C VAL A 354 11.31 26.12 15.79
N LEU A 355 12.52 26.11 16.33
CA LEU A 355 13.74 26.43 15.57
C LEU A 355 14.31 25.13 14.99
N LEU A 356 14.84 25.23 13.77
CA LEU A 356 15.63 24.16 13.19
C LEU A 356 16.83 23.86 14.11
N GLN A 357 16.97 22.61 14.53
CA GLN A 357 18.09 22.12 15.29
C GLN A 357 18.78 21.00 14.52
N TYR A 358 20.10 20.98 14.59
CA TYR A 358 20.88 19.92 13.96
C TYR A 358 21.12 18.77 14.96
N THR A 359 20.85 17.54 14.54
CA THR A 359 21.06 16.35 15.36
C THR A 359 22.51 16.16 15.81
N THR A 360 23.46 16.70 15.07
CA THR A 360 24.90 16.65 15.38
C THR A 360 25.33 17.53 16.55
N THR A 361 24.58 18.58 16.87
CA THR A 361 25.04 19.62 17.85
C THR A 361 24.02 19.92 18.94
N SER A 362 22.81 19.38 18.89
CA SER A 362 21.76 19.66 19.86
C SER A 362 21.75 18.64 21.00
N PRO A 363 22.15 19.00 22.24
CA PRO A 363 22.05 18.09 23.39
C PRO A 363 20.62 17.62 23.65
N LYS A 364 19.64 18.46 23.32
CA LYS A 364 18.22 18.11 23.43
C LYS A 364 17.87 16.96 22.49
N LEU A 365 18.28 17.03 21.21
CA LEU A 365 18.03 15.96 20.24
C LEU A 365 18.82 14.70 20.58
N HIS A 366 20.05 14.82 21.09
CA HIS A 366 20.83 13.65 21.58
C HIS A 366 20.06 12.91 22.68
N LYS A 367 19.49 13.65 23.64
CA LYS A 367 18.66 13.06 24.70
C LYS A 367 17.41 12.38 24.13
N VAL A 368 16.73 12.98 23.15
CA VAL A 368 15.55 12.40 22.47
C VAL A 368 15.93 11.12 21.72
N LEU A 369 17.09 11.13 21.07
CA LEU A 369 17.62 9.98 20.34
C LEU A 369 18.24 8.91 21.23
N GLY A 370 18.38 9.16 22.55
CA GLY A 370 19.03 8.24 23.49
C GLY A 370 20.54 8.06 23.27
N VAL A 371 21.21 9.08 22.69
CA VAL A 371 22.66 9.05 22.44
C VAL A 371 23.38 10.06 23.31
N GLU A 372 24.68 9.79 23.56
CA GLU A 372 25.54 10.72 24.27
C GLU A 372 25.82 11.99 23.45
N THR A 373 25.87 13.14 24.14
CA THR A 373 26.27 14.39 23.48
C THR A 373 27.76 14.38 23.22
N PRO A 374 28.23 14.47 21.96
CA PRO A 374 29.67 14.57 21.68
C PRO A 374 30.26 15.80 22.32
N VAL A 375 31.41 15.64 22.97
CA VAL A 375 32.26 16.74 23.43
C VAL A 375 33.25 17.02 22.32
N PHE A 376 33.17 18.20 21.74
CA PHE A 376 34.12 18.66 20.72
C PHE A 376 35.18 19.50 21.47
N ASP A 377 36.44 19.07 21.45
CA ASP A 377 37.60 19.81 21.96
C ASP A 377 37.90 21.02 21.07
#